data_1cc6e1bb61e39a8dfc00cadabc02d857
#
_entry.id   1cc6e1bb61e39a8dfc00cadabc02d857
#
_cell.length_a   1.000
_cell.length_b   1.000
_cell.length_c   1.000
_cell.angle_alpha   90.00
_cell.angle_beta   90.00
_cell.angle_gamma   90.00
#
_symmetry.space_group_name_H-M   'P 1'
#
loop_
_entity.id
_entity.type
_entity.pdbx_description
1 polymer ?
#
loop_
_entity_poly.entity_id
_entity_poly.type
_entity_poly.pdbx_seq_one_letter_code
_entity_poly.pdbx_strand_id
1 'polypeptide(L)'
;MKRSEINAALRELEAMCQREHCYLPPFCSFTPEQWKSLGHEYDEVRDCMLGWDITDYGLGDFNKVGMSLVTIRNGNRRMADKYPKTYAEKLLYLKVGQYSPNHFHWFKTEDIINRGGGNVLIRVYNSCPDESVDCSGNVTVHMDGRTFSVPAGTQLRLAPGESIHIQQYLYHDFEVESGTGAVLLGEVSQCNDDNTDNCFNPPVGRFPEIEEDEPPYRYLCTEYPEAE
;
A
#
# COMPACT_ATOMS: atom_id res chain seq x y z
N MET A 1 -4.43 -7.90 -15.42
CA MET A 1 -3.92 -6.61 -15.94
C MET A 1 -2.91 -6.85 -17.05
N LYS A 2 -2.84 -5.96 -18.05
CA LYS A 2 -1.76 -5.99 -19.04
C LYS A 2 -0.48 -5.38 -18.46
N ARG A 3 0.69 -5.87 -18.91
CA ARG A 3 1.99 -5.28 -18.52
C ARG A 3 2.09 -3.81 -18.93
N SER A 4 1.54 -3.43 -20.05
CA SER A 4 1.47 -2.03 -20.51
C SER A 4 0.70 -1.13 -19.56
N GLU A 5 -0.41 -1.62 -18.97
CA GLU A 5 -1.18 -0.89 -17.95
C GLU A 5 -0.37 -0.76 -16.65
N ILE A 6 0.32 -1.82 -16.23
CA ILE A 6 1.22 -1.80 -15.06
C ILE A 6 2.33 -0.77 -15.28
N ASN A 7 3.01 -0.82 -16.42
CA ASN A 7 4.07 0.12 -16.75
C ASN A 7 3.59 1.58 -16.74
N ALA A 8 2.40 1.85 -17.26
CA ALA A 8 1.80 3.19 -17.21
C ALA A 8 1.52 3.63 -15.76
N ALA A 9 0.95 2.74 -14.94
CA ALA A 9 0.63 3.03 -13.54
C ALA A 9 1.90 3.30 -12.69
N LEU A 10 2.98 2.55 -12.92
CA LEU A 10 4.25 2.79 -12.22
C LEU A 10 4.89 4.13 -12.63
N ARG A 11 4.81 4.53 -13.91
CA ARG A 11 5.28 5.85 -14.35
C ARG A 11 4.45 6.99 -13.74
N GLU A 12 3.12 6.81 -13.59
CA GLU A 12 2.27 7.79 -12.91
C GLU A 12 2.64 7.96 -11.44
N LEU A 13 2.89 6.85 -10.72
CA LEU A 13 3.37 6.90 -9.33
C LEU A 13 4.75 7.57 -9.23
N GLU A 14 5.71 7.21 -10.12
CA GLU A 14 7.04 7.83 -10.15
C GLU A 14 6.94 9.34 -10.37
N ALA A 15 6.12 9.78 -11.32
CA ALA A 15 5.87 11.20 -11.59
C ALA A 15 5.20 11.90 -10.39
N MET A 16 4.29 11.22 -9.70
CA MET A 16 3.65 11.73 -8.49
C MET A 16 4.68 11.91 -7.36
N CYS A 17 5.54 10.91 -7.13
CA CYS A 17 6.61 11.01 -6.15
C CYS A 17 7.54 12.20 -6.43
N GLN A 18 7.91 12.42 -7.69
CA GLN A 18 8.74 13.56 -8.10
C GLN A 18 8.03 14.90 -7.84
N ARG A 19 6.75 15.00 -8.18
CA ARG A 19 5.94 16.21 -7.99
C ARG A 19 5.79 16.60 -6.52
N GLU A 20 5.58 15.59 -5.66
CA GLU A 20 5.41 15.80 -4.21
C GLU A 20 6.75 15.75 -3.45
N HIS A 21 7.90 15.76 -4.16
CA HIS A 21 9.24 15.74 -3.59
C HIS A 21 9.53 14.53 -2.67
N CYS A 22 8.86 13.41 -2.90
CA CYS A 22 9.12 12.14 -2.24
C CYS A 22 10.17 11.35 -3.03
N TYR A 23 11.44 11.51 -2.70
CA TYR A 23 12.53 10.86 -3.40
C TYR A 23 12.60 9.36 -3.06
N LEU A 24 12.71 8.53 -4.10
CA LEU A 24 12.76 7.08 -3.97
C LEU A 24 14.21 6.59 -3.80
N PRO A 25 14.41 5.45 -3.12
CA PRO A 25 15.73 4.80 -3.04
C PRO A 25 16.27 4.42 -4.43
N PRO A 26 17.61 4.36 -4.60
CA PRO A 26 18.23 4.06 -5.90
C PRO A 26 17.74 2.78 -6.57
N PHE A 27 17.46 1.70 -5.80
CA PHE A 27 16.99 0.43 -6.36
C PHE A 27 15.65 0.55 -7.09
N CYS A 28 14.82 1.54 -6.77
CA CYS A 28 13.58 1.80 -7.49
C CYS A 28 13.81 2.30 -8.92
N SER A 29 15.00 2.79 -9.25
CA SER A 29 15.36 3.25 -10.60
C SER A 29 15.99 2.17 -11.46
N PHE A 30 16.34 1.01 -10.93
CA PHE A 30 17.00 -0.05 -11.69
C PHE A 30 16.08 -0.64 -12.76
N THR A 31 16.67 -0.85 -13.94
CA THR A 31 15.97 -1.51 -15.04
C THR A 31 15.97 -3.04 -14.86
N PRO A 32 15.08 -3.76 -15.56
CA PRO A 32 15.12 -5.23 -15.58
C PRO A 32 16.49 -5.80 -15.97
N GLU A 33 17.21 -5.16 -16.90
CA GLU A 33 18.55 -5.59 -17.31
C GLU A 33 19.58 -5.42 -16.19
N GLN A 34 19.51 -4.29 -15.47
CA GLN A 34 20.40 -4.07 -14.32
C GLN A 34 20.16 -5.12 -13.24
N TRP A 35 18.88 -5.45 -12.92
CA TRP A 35 18.55 -6.46 -11.93
C TRP A 35 19.15 -7.84 -12.21
N LYS A 36 19.33 -8.21 -13.49
CA LYS A 36 19.96 -9.49 -13.88
C LYS A 36 21.44 -9.58 -13.50
N SER A 37 22.10 -8.48 -13.22
CA SER A 37 23.52 -8.41 -12.86
C SER A 37 23.77 -8.04 -11.39
N LEU A 38 22.72 -7.89 -10.58
CA LEU A 38 22.84 -7.53 -9.16
C LEU A 38 22.94 -8.79 -8.31
N GLY A 39 24.00 -8.87 -7.51
CA GLY A 39 24.29 -9.99 -6.63
C GLY A 39 23.56 -9.94 -5.28
N HIS A 40 24.14 -10.66 -4.31
CA HIS A 40 23.60 -10.84 -2.95
C HIS A 40 23.56 -9.56 -2.11
N GLU A 41 24.25 -8.50 -2.50
CA GLU A 41 24.17 -7.19 -1.85
C GLU A 41 22.79 -6.54 -1.90
N TYR A 42 21.89 -7.06 -2.78
CA TYR A 42 20.47 -6.67 -2.89
C TYR A 42 19.49 -7.71 -2.35
N ASP A 43 19.95 -8.70 -1.60
CA ASP A 43 19.07 -9.71 -1.01
C ASP A 43 18.00 -9.11 -0.10
N GLU A 44 18.32 -8.05 0.65
CA GLU A 44 17.31 -7.38 1.49
C GLU A 44 16.14 -6.85 0.64
N VAL A 45 16.40 -6.35 -0.57
CA VAL A 45 15.34 -5.87 -1.47
C VAL A 45 14.43 -7.03 -1.89
N ARG A 46 15.00 -8.20 -2.21
CA ARG A 46 14.27 -9.41 -2.62
C ARG A 46 13.52 -10.02 -1.44
N ASP A 47 14.22 -10.30 -0.35
CA ASP A 47 13.72 -11.04 0.81
C ASP A 47 12.68 -10.23 1.62
N CYS A 48 12.77 -8.90 1.60
CA CYS A 48 11.83 -8.01 2.30
C CYS A 48 10.76 -7.41 1.36
N MET A 49 10.71 -7.85 0.08
CA MET A 49 9.76 -7.40 -0.93
C MET A 49 9.74 -5.86 -1.07
N LEU A 50 10.92 -5.24 -1.19
CA LEU A 50 11.04 -3.80 -1.41
C LEU A 50 10.82 -3.46 -2.89
N GLY A 51 10.48 -2.22 -3.19
CA GLY A 51 10.32 -1.69 -4.54
C GLY A 51 8.88 -1.60 -5.00
N TRP A 52 8.72 -1.64 -6.32
CA TRP A 52 7.45 -1.39 -6.99
C TRP A 52 6.46 -2.54 -6.79
N ASP A 53 5.21 -2.17 -6.63
CA ASP A 53 4.13 -3.14 -6.53
C ASP A 53 2.82 -2.53 -7.07
N ILE A 54 1.85 -3.38 -7.38
CA ILE A 54 0.54 -2.98 -7.89
C ILE A 54 -0.51 -3.99 -7.44
N THR A 55 -1.71 -3.53 -7.21
CA THR A 55 -2.82 -4.42 -6.86
C THR A 55 -4.11 -3.98 -7.54
N ASP A 56 -4.86 -4.95 -8.03
CA ASP A 56 -6.29 -4.85 -8.37
C ASP A 56 -7.13 -5.78 -7.48
N TYR A 57 -6.49 -6.27 -6.40
CA TYR A 57 -7.06 -7.22 -5.44
C TYR A 57 -7.58 -8.52 -6.08
N GLY A 58 -7.05 -8.87 -7.26
CA GLY A 58 -7.48 -10.03 -8.03
C GLY A 58 -8.87 -9.87 -8.66
N LEU A 59 -9.41 -8.65 -8.72
CA LEU A 59 -10.75 -8.36 -9.21
C LEU A 59 -10.79 -7.97 -10.71
N GLY A 60 -9.61 -7.71 -11.31
CA GLY A 60 -9.51 -7.43 -12.74
C GLY A 60 -9.98 -6.04 -13.17
N ASP A 61 -10.26 -5.14 -12.24
CA ASP A 61 -10.69 -3.75 -12.51
C ASP A 61 -9.83 -2.73 -11.76
N PHE A 62 -8.57 -2.64 -12.17
CA PHE A 62 -7.59 -1.75 -11.55
C PHE A 62 -8.04 -0.27 -11.51
N ASN A 63 -8.80 0.19 -12.49
CA ASN A 63 -9.23 1.59 -12.53
C ASN A 63 -10.31 1.92 -11.50
N LYS A 64 -10.94 0.91 -10.92
CA LYS A 64 -11.95 1.05 -9.88
C LYS A 64 -11.47 0.54 -8.53
N VAL A 65 -10.85 -0.63 -8.49
CA VAL A 65 -10.39 -1.28 -7.26
C VAL A 65 -8.92 -1.57 -7.40
N GLY A 66 -8.08 -0.75 -6.80
CA GLY A 66 -6.65 -0.94 -6.94
C GLY A 66 -5.82 0.28 -6.57
N MET A 67 -4.53 0.06 -6.49
CA MET A 67 -3.53 1.10 -6.28
C MET A 67 -2.18 0.67 -6.81
N SER A 68 -1.32 1.63 -7.12
CA SER A 68 0.12 1.42 -7.30
C SER A 68 0.83 1.78 -6.01
N LEU A 69 1.90 1.08 -5.69
CA LEU A 69 2.67 1.36 -4.48
C LEU A 69 4.16 1.09 -4.66
N VAL A 70 4.95 1.63 -3.77
CA VAL A 70 6.38 1.35 -3.67
C VAL A 70 6.76 1.17 -2.21
N THR A 71 7.32 0.01 -1.89
CA THR A 71 7.86 -0.28 -0.55
C THR A 71 9.29 0.24 -0.48
N ILE A 72 9.49 1.31 0.30
CA ILE A 72 10.79 1.98 0.46
C ILE A 72 11.68 1.21 1.43
N ARG A 73 11.10 0.68 2.50
CA ARG A 73 11.76 -0.15 3.51
C ARG A 73 10.77 -1.09 4.16
N ASN A 74 11.28 -2.24 4.57
CA ASN A 74 10.53 -3.24 5.32
C ASN A 74 11.52 -4.15 6.07
N GLY A 75 11.05 -4.79 7.12
CA GLY A 75 11.71 -5.95 7.72
C GLY A 75 11.14 -7.25 7.17
N ASN A 76 11.63 -8.36 7.72
CA ASN A 76 11.07 -9.67 7.42
C ASN A 76 10.90 -10.46 8.73
N ARG A 77 9.66 -10.63 9.19
CA ARG A 77 9.37 -11.30 10.46
C ARG A 77 9.81 -12.78 10.49
N ARG A 78 9.82 -13.44 9.31
CA ARG A 78 10.24 -14.85 9.18
C ARG A 78 11.76 -14.98 9.13
N MET A 79 12.46 -13.90 8.82
CA MET A 79 13.91 -13.81 8.71
C MET A 79 14.47 -12.73 9.64
N ALA A 80 13.88 -12.56 10.83
CA ALA A 80 14.21 -11.45 11.76
C ALA A 80 15.68 -11.47 12.21
N ASP A 81 16.32 -12.64 12.25
CA ASP A 81 17.75 -12.73 12.55
C ASP A 81 18.63 -12.12 11.43
N LYS A 82 18.19 -12.21 10.16
CA LYS A 82 18.90 -11.64 9.01
C LYS A 82 18.47 -10.18 8.79
N TYR A 83 17.18 -9.87 8.98
CA TYR A 83 16.57 -8.55 8.73
C TYR A 83 15.82 -8.06 9.98
N PRO A 84 16.51 -7.51 10.98
CA PRO A 84 15.95 -7.19 12.31
C PRO A 84 15.08 -5.93 12.34
N LYS A 85 14.87 -5.27 11.20
CA LYS A 85 14.03 -4.08 11.10
C LYS A 85 12.57 -4.43 11.45
N THR A 86 11.98 -3.68 12.38
CA THR A 86 10.63 -3.94 12.90
C THR A 86 9.54 -3.06 12.29
N TYR A 87 9.88 -2.24 11.33
CA TYR A 87 9.01 -1.24 10.70
C TYR A 87 9.09 -1.31 9.17
N ALA A 88 8.07 -0.75 8.53
CA ALA A 88 7.97 -0.58 7.09
C ALA A 88 7.60 0.87 6.73
N GLU A 89 7.93 1.28 5.52
CA GLU A 89 7.46 2.50 4.89
C GLU A 89 7.12 2.22 3.43
N LYS A 90 5.92 2.66 3.03
CA LYS A 90 5.45 2.58 1.65
C LYS A 90 4.92 3.93 1.18
N LEU A 91 4.95 4.16 -0.11
CA LEU A 91 4.15 5.18 -0.77
C LEU A 91 3.06 4.49 -1.59
N LEU A 92 1.83 4.97 -1.44
CA LEU A 92 0.64 4.45 -2.11
C LEU A 92 0.09 5.54 -3.02
N TYR A 93 -0.27 5.18 -4.24
CA TYR A 93 -0.83 6.12 -5.21
C TYR A 93 -2.19 5.63 -5.69
N LEU A 94 -3.18 6.50 -5.52
CA LEU A 94 -4.54 6.25 -5.98
C LEU A 94 -5.02 7.40 -6.86
N LYS A 95 -5.75 7.05 -7.90
CA LYS A 95 -6.45 8.01 -8.77
C LYS A 95 -7.90 8.19 -8.32
N VAL A 96 -8.50 9.30 -8.71
CA VAL A 96 -9.96 9.49 -8.55
C VAL A 96 -10.71 8.31 -9.18
N GLY A 97 -11.61 7.72 -8.42
CA GLY A 97 -12.39 6.55 -8.82
C GLY A 97 -11.78 5.21 -8.35
N GLN A 98 -10.53 5.20 -7.88
CA GLN A 98 -9.95 4.02 -7.24
C GLN A 98 -10.24 4.00 -5.73
N TYR A 99 -10.43 2.79 -5.19
CA TYR A 99 -10.53 2.56 -3.74
C TYR A 99 -9.76 1.31 -3.32
N SER A 100 -9.35 1.28 -2.04
CA SER A 100 -8.83 0.11 -1.35
C SER A 100 -9.97 -0.59 -0.62
N PRO A 101 -10.20 -1.90 -0.82
CA PRO A 101 -11.26 -2.63 -0.14
C PRO A 101 -11.12 -2.60 1.37
N ASN A 102 -12.26 -2.71 2.07
CA ASN A 102 -12.32 -2.75 3.51
C ASN A 102 -11.54 -3.94 4.08
N HIS A 103 -10.60 -3.70 4.98
CA HIS A 103 -9.75 -4.72 5.59
C HIS A 103 -9.22 -4.27 6.95
N PHE A 104 -8.69 -5.23 7.70
CA PHE A 104 -7.86 -4.98 8.89
C PHE A 104 -6.59 -5.83 8.86
N HIS A 105 -5.65 -5.52 9.77
CA HIS A 105 -4.42 -6.28 9.98
C HIS A 105 -4.44 -6.98 11.34
N TRP A 106 -4.00 -8.25 11.37
CA TRP A 106 -3.88 -9.00 12.62
C TRP A 106 -2.66 -8.56 13.45
N PHE A 107 -1.56 -8.20 12.76
CA PHE A 107 -0.25 -8.03 13.40
C PHE A 107 0.26 -6.60 13.33
N LYS A 108 0.14 -5.92 12.22
CA LYS A 108 0.67 -4.57 12.11
C LYS A 108 -0.32 -3.51 12.56
N THR A 109 0.22 -2.44 13.13
CA THR A 109 -0.42 -1.11 13.17
C THR A 109 0.22 -0.25 12.11
N GLU A 110 -0.50 0.75 11.61
CA GLU A 110 0.01 1.64 10.59
C GLU A 110 -0.51 3.07 10.75
N ASP A 111 0.27 4.02 10.29
CA ASP A 111 -0.17 5.38 10.06
C ASP A 111 -0.35 5.59 8.56
N ILE A 112 -1.54 6.04 8.13
CA ILE A 112 -1.79 6.51 6.78
C ILE A 112 -1.69 8.03 6.79
N ILE A 113 -0.77 8.55 5.98
CA ILE A 113 -0.41 9.97 5.95
C ILE A 113 -0.66 10.49 4.54
N ASN A 114 -1.45 11.55 4.37
CA ASN A 114 -1.58 12.20 3.07
C ASN A 114 -0.31 13.01 2.77
N ARG A 115 0.51 12.54 1.82
CA ARG A 115 1.79 13.16 1.45
C ARG A 115 1.66 14.23 0.37
N GLY A 116 0.49 14.29 -0.29
CA GLY A 116 0.25 15.33 -1.30
C GLY A 116 -0.75 14.93 -2.37
N GLY A 117 -1.05 15.86 -3.23
CA GLY A 117 -2.08 15.73 -4.26
C GLY A 117 -3.47 16.04 -3.74
N GLY A 118 -4.43 15.16 -4.02
CA GLY A 118 -5.82 15.28 -3.59
C GLY A 118 -6.04 14.95 -2.12
N ASN A 119 -7.30 14.76 -1.76
CA ASN A 119 -7.70 14.32 -0.43
C ASN A 119 -8.10 12.84 -0.46
N VAL A 120 -7.82 12.13 0.62
CA VAL A 120 -8.29 10.76 0.83
C VAL A 120 -9.43 10.75 1.84
N LEU A 121 -10.41 9.89 1.60
CA LEU A 121 -11.54 9.59 2.48
C LEU A 121 -11.35 8.19 3.04
N ILE A 122 -11.33 8.05 4.36
CA ILE A 122 -11.12 6.78 5.05
C ILE A 122 -12.34 6.45 5.87
N ARG A 123 -12.94 5.26 5.68
CA ARG A 123 -14.00 4.75 6.54
C ARG A 123 -13.41 3.79 7.55
N VAL A 124 -13.95 3.81 8.77
CA VAL A 124 -13.45 2.99 9.87
C VAL A 124 -14.58 2.25 10.57
N TYR A 125 -14.26 0.98 10.97
CA TYR A 125 -15.17 0.12 11.73
C TYR A 125 -14.36 -0.71 12.72
N ASN A 126 -14.95 -1.07 13.86
CA ASN A 126 -14.37 -2.10 14.69
C ASN A 126 -14.57 -3.48 14.05
N SER A 127 -13.79 -4.47 14.46
CA SER A 127 -14.06 -5.88 14.21
C SER A 127 -14.79 -6.52 15.39
N CYS A 128 -15.68 -7.46 15.09
CA CYS A 128 -16.25 -8.36 16.09
C CYS A 128 -15.26 -9.48 16.47
N PRO A 129 -15.50 -10.23 17.56
CA PRO A 129 -14.63 -11.36 17.93
C PRO A 129 -14.53 -12.49 16.89
N ASP A 130 -15.51 -12.59 16.00
CA ASP A 130 -15.53 -13.53 14.86
C ASP A 130 -14.93 -12.92 13.58
N GLU A 131 -14.23 -11.79 13.72
CA GLU A 131 -13.59 -11.04 12.63
C GLU A 131 -14.57 -10.41 11.63
N SER A 132 -15.88 -10.41 11.87
CA SER A 132 -16.84 -9.65 11.07
C SER A 132 -16.78 -8.15 11.38
N VAL A 133 -17.30 -7.33 10.45
CA VAL A 133 -17.37 -5.86 10.62
C VAL A 133 -18.45 -5.50 11.64
N ASP A 134 -18.12 -4.73 12.68
CA ASP A 134 -19.12 -4.11 13.57
C ASP A 134 -19.62 -2.81 12.96
N CYS A 135 -20.84 -2.83 12.45
CA CYS A 135 -21.53 -1.67 11.89
C CYS A 135 -22.32 -0.85 12.91
N SER A 136 -22.32 -1.22 14.19
CA SER A 136 -23.26 -0.69 15.17
C SER A 136 -22.64 0.20 16.26
N GLY A 137 -21.37 0.04 16.53
CA GLY A 137 -20.68 0.72 17.62
C GLY A 137 -20.06 2.06 17.24
N ASN A 138 -19.42 2.67 18.22
CA ASN A 138 -18.53 3.80 17.99
C ASN A 138 -17.09 3.32 17.84
N VAL A 139 -16.36 3.94 16.97
CA VAL A 139 -14.94 3.69 16.70
C VAL A 139 -14.11 4.78 17.36
N THR A 140 -13.07 4.39 18.11
CA THR A 140 -12.06 5.33 18.59
C THR A 140 -11.06 5.61 17.47
N VAL A 141 -10.88 6.88 17.18
CA VAL A 141 -10.01 7.37 16.08
C VAL A 141 -8.86 8.17 16.67
N HIS A 142 -7.66 7.94 16.14
CA HIS A 142 -6.45 8.69 16.44
C HIS A 142 -5.96 9.40 15.17
N MET A 143 -6.10 10.72 15.13
CA MET A 143 -5.70 11.57 13.99
C MET A 143 -4.89 12.75 14.47
N ASP A 144 -3.69 12.93 13.92
CA ASP A 144 -2.84 14.11 14.18
C ASP A 144 -2.68 14.44 15.67
N GLY A 145 -2.43 13.40 16.50
CA GLY A 145 -2.28 13.54 17.96
C GLY A 145 -3.58 13.76 18.74
N ARG A 146 -4.75 13.74 18.09
CA ARG A 146 -6.07 13.83 18.72
C ARG A 146 -6.71 12.45 18.81
N THR A 147 -7.42 12.19 19.90
CA THR A 147 -8.25 11.01 20.09
C THR A 147 -9.70 11.42 20.24
N PHE A 148 -10.57 10.83 19.45
CA PHE A 148 -12.02 11.11 19.50
C PHE A 148 -12.81 9.85 19.06
N SER A 149 -14.13 9.89 19.21
CA SER A 149 -15.00 8.77 18.88
C SER A 149 -15.99 9.17 17.78
N VAL A 150 -16.19 8.27 16.82
CA VAL A 150 -17.15 8.45 15.72
C VAL A 150 -18.02 7.22 15.56
N PRO A 151 -19.24 7.32 15.03
CA PRO A 151 -20.03 6.14 14.65
C PRO A 151 -19.29 5.25 13.64
N ALA A 152 -19.49 3.94 13.70
CA ALA A 152 -19.00 2.99 12.70
C ALA A 152 -19.41 3.42 11.28
N GLY A 153 -18.49 3.29 10.31
CA GLY A 153 -18.70 3.71 8.93
C GLY A 153 -18.58 5.21 8.67
N THR A 154 -18.19 6.00 9.68
CA THR A 154 -17.89 7.42 9.47
C THR A 154 -16.75 7.56 8.48
N GLN A 155 -16.95 8.40 7.48
CA GLN A 155 -15.94 8.77 6.51
C GLN A 155 -15.12 9.95 7.04
N LEU A 156 -13.85 9.73 7.24
CA LEU A 156 -12.87 10.70 7.71
C LEU A 156 -12.07 11.23 6.52
N ARG A 157 -11.93 12.54 6.43
CA ARG A 157 -11.19 13.19 5.34
C ARG A 157 -9.79 13.56 5.82
N LEU A 158 -8.78 13.20 5.03
CA LEU A 158 -7.39 13.62 5.22
C LEU A 158 -6.97 14.51 4.05
N ALA A 159 -6.70 15.77 4.34
CA ALA A 159 -6.02 16.71 3.43
C ALA A 159 -4.50 16.48 3.47
N PRO A 160 -3.73 17.02 2.51
CA PRO A 160 -2.27 16.94 2.53
C PRO A 160 -1.66 17.37 3.86
N GLY A 161 -0.84 16.50 4.46
CA GLY A 161 -0.19 16.66 5.75
C GLY A 161 -0.93 16.00 6.92
N GLU A 162 -2.22 15.69 6.79
CA GLU A 162 -2.99 15.01 7.84
C GLU A 162 -2.75 13.49 7.82
N SER A 163 -2.94 12.84 8.98
CA SER A 163 -2.70 11.41 9.17
C SER A 163 -3.72 10.76 10.09
N ILE A 164 -3.88 9.46 9.95
CA ILE A 164 -4.67 8.60 10.83
C ILE A 164 -3.87 7.38 11.25
N HIS A 165 -3.95 7.04 12.53
CA HIS A 165 -3.39 5.79 13.06
C HIS A 165 -4.43 4.67 12.99
N ILE A 166 -4.08 3.59 12.35
CA ILE A 166 -4.87 2.37 12.19
C ILE A 166 -4.32 1.30 13.13
N GLN A 167 -5.11 0.90 14.13
CA GLN A 167 -4.76 -0.16 15.06
C GLN A 167 -5.01 -1.54 14.43
N GLN A 168 -4.40 -2.57 15.02
CA GLN A 168 -4.78 -3.96 14.73
C GLN A 168 -6.29 -4.14 14.87
N TYR A 169 -6.87 -5.00 14.04
CA TYR A 169 -8.31 -5.32 14.01
C TYR A 169 -9.23 -4.12 13.74
N LEU A 170 -8.72 -2.96 13.34
CA LEU A 170 -9.53 -1.83 12.90
C LEU A 170 -9.79 -1.93 11.39
N TYR A 171 -11.02 -2.25 11.02
CA TYR A 171 -11.43 -2.24 9.62
C TYR A 171 -11.36 -0.84 9.05
N HIS A 172 -10.74 -0.74 7.89
CA HIS A 172 -10.63 0.50 7.15
C HIS A 172 -10.66 0.25 5.64
N ASP A 173 -11.23 1.18 4.93
CA ASP A 173 -11.11 1.33 3.47
C ASP A 173 -10.78 2.79 3.17
N PHE A 174 -10.25 3.04 1.99
CA PHE A 174 -10.00 4.41 1.56
C PHE A 174 -10.20 4.60 0.07
N GLU A 175 -10.67 5.79 -0.29
CA GLU A 175 -10.90 6.24 -1.65
C GLU A 175 -10.45 7.69 -1.82
N VAL A 176 -10.23 8.09 -3.07
CA VAL A 176 -9.87 9.48 -3.38
C VAL A 176 -11.13 10.34 -3.41
N GLU A 177 -11.11 11.49 -2.72
CA GLU A 177 -12.20 12.46 -2.76
C GLU A 177 -12.38 13.00 -4.18
N SER A 178 -13.60 12.87 -4.71
CA SER A 178 -13.91 13.32 -6.09
C SER A 178 -13.62 14.79 -6.28
N GLY A 179 -13.00 15.15 -7.41
CA GLY A 179 -12.68 16.52 -7.79
C GLY A 179 -11.41 17.10 -7.17
N THR A 180 -10.68 16.34 -6.33
CA THR A 180 -9.45 16.83 -5.68
C THR A 180 -8.17 16.39 -6.39
N GLY A 181 -8.24 15.45 -7.33
CA GLY A 181 -7.10 14.87 -8.03
C GLY A 181 -6.57 13.59 -7.38
N ALA A 182 -5.57 12.98 -8.00
CA ALA A 182 -4.92 11.79 -7.46
C ALA A 182 -4.17 12.11 -6.15
N VAL A 183 -4.02 11.10 -5.28
CA VAL A 183 -3.39 11.25 -3.97
C VAL A 183 -2.14 10.39 -3.85
N LEU A 184 -1.11 10.92 -3.18
CA LEU A 184 0.04 10.19 -2.70
C LEU A 184 -0.08 10.02 -1.18
N LEU A 185 -0.17 8.79 -0.72
CA LEU A 185 -0.18 8.45 0.69
C LEU A 185 1.16 7.88 1.11
N GLY A 186 1.56 8.14 2.35
CA GLY A 186 2.61 7.41 3.04
C GLY A 186 1.98 6.43 4.01
N GLU A 187 2.46 5.20 4.02
CA GLU A 187 2.18 4.22 5.06
C GLU A 187 3.47 4.03 5.88
N VAL A 188 3.39 4.27 7.18
CA VAL A 188 4.43 3.91 8.14
C VAL A 188 3.84 2.87 9.08
N SER A 189 4.43 1.68 9.12
CA SER A 189 3.84 0.56 9.84
C SER A 189 4.89 -0.30 10.53
N GLN A 190 4.45 -1.27 11.32
CA GLN A 190 5.27 -2.43 11.64
C GLN A 190 5.57 -3.22 10.37
N CYS A 191 6.44 -4.25 10.46
CA CYS A 191 6.80 -5.09 9.30
C CYS A 191 5.56 -5.53 8.54
N ASN A 192 5.55 -5.27 7.24
CA ASN A 192 4.48 -5.64 6.34
C ASN A 192 4.68 -7.07 5.81
N ASP A 193 3.61 -7.86 5.81
CA ASP A 193 3.52 -9.15 5.14
C ASP A 193 2.18 -9.22 4.39
N ASP A 194 2.18 -8.75 3.14
CA ASP A 194 0.98 -8.68 2.30
C ASP A 194 0.35 -10.06 2.01
N ASN A 195 1.08 -11.16 2.25
CA ASN A 195 0.57 -12.51 2.03
C ASN A 195 -0.24 -13.03 3.21
N THR A 196 0.00 -12.55 4.44
CA THR A 196 -0.57 -13.18 5.64
C THR A 196 -1.17 -12.20 6.66
N ASP A 197 -1.14 -10.91 6.42
CA ASP A 197 -1.59 -9.89 7.39
C ASP A 197 -2.71 -8.97 6.86
N ASN A 198 -3.59 -9.49 6.00
CA ASN A 198 -4.75 -8.74 5.50
C ASN A 198 -6.02 -9.57 5.63
N CYS A 199 -6.98 -9.10 6.39
CA CYS A 199 -8.33 -9.65 6.47
C CYS A 199 -9.29 -8.75 5.68
N PHE A 200 -9.61 -9.13 4.45
CA PHE A 200 -10.54 -8.38 3.59
C PHE A 200 -11.99 -8.74 3.85
N ASN A 201 -12.87 -7.74 3.81
CA ASN A 201 -14.31 -7.93 3.87
C ASN A 201 -15.02 -7.09 2.76
N PRO A 202 -15.63 -7.73 1.73
CA PRO A 202 -15.61 -9.18 1.47
C PRO A 202 -14.20 -9.71 1.13
N PRO A 203 -13.95 -11.02 1.27
CA PRO A 203 -12.66 -11.61 0.91
C PRO A 203 -12.30 -11.35 -0.56
N VAL A 204 -11.08 -10.90 -0.80
CA VAL A 204 -10.51 -10.64 -2.13
C VAL A 204 -9.06 -11.14 -2.19
N GLY A 205 -8.46 -11.14 -3.38
CA GLY A 205 -7.04 -11.43 -3.57
C GLY A 205 -6.13 -10.25 -3.25
N ARG A 206 -4.85 -10.37 -3.64
CA ARG A 206 -3.85 -9.30 -3.45
C ARG A 206 -3.17 -8.90 -4.75
N PHE A 207 -2.75 -9.88 -5.55
CA PHE A 207 -1.95 -9.63 -6.75
C PHE A 207 -2.79 -9.79 -8.01
N PRO A 208 -2.57 -8.94 -9.05
CA PRO A 208 -3.24 -9.10 -10.34
C PRO A 208 -2.69 -10.32 -11.10
N GLU A 209 -3.52 -10.91 -11.94
CA GLU A 209 -3.04 -11.77 -13.04
C GLU A 209 -2.45 -10.87 -14.14
N ILE A 210 -1.20 -11.16 -14.55
CA ILE A 210 -0.47 -10.32 -15.50
C ILE A 210 -0.47 -10.97 -16.89
N GLU A 211 -0.92 -10.20 -17.89
CA GLU A 211 -0.78 -10.50 -19.31
C GLU A 211 0.43 -9.72 -19.87
N GLU A 212 1.45 -10.45 -20.32
CA GLU A 212 2.70 -9.88 -20.82
C GLU A 212 2.56 -9.44 -22.29
N ASP A 213 2.09 -8.23 -22.50
CA ASP A 213 1.93 -7.60 -23.82
C ASP A 213 3.10 -6.68 -24.21
N GLU A 214 3.96 -6.29 -23.26
CA GLU A 214 5.20 -5.55 -23.48
C GLU A 214 6.25 -5.88 -22.41
N PRO A 215 7.54 -5.54 -22.59
CA PRO A 215 8.55 -5.70 -21.55
C PRO A 215 8.24 -4.86 -20.30
N PRO A 216 8.61 -5.33 -19.07
CA PRO A 216 8.41 -4.56 -17.86
C PRO A 216 9.27 -3.28 -17.84
N TYR A 217 8.66 -2.18 -17.46
CA TYR A 217 9.36 -0.91 -17.18
C TYR A 217 10.24 -1.01 -15.95
N ARG A 218 9.71 -1.61 -14.89
CA ARG A 218 10.37 -1.97 -13.63
C ARG A 218 9.89 -3.36 -13.23
N TYR A 219 10.71 -4.12 -12.53
CA TYR A 219 10.22 -5.32 -11.86
C TYR A 219 9.36 -4.94 -10.66
N LEU A 220 8.27 -5.69 -10.47
CA LEU A 220 7.53 -5.67 -9.22
C LEU A 220 8.32 -6.41 -8.12
N CYS A 221 8.01 -6.17 -6.88
CA CYS A 221 8.72 -6.78 -5.74
C CYS A 221 8.64 -8.30 -5.71
N THR A 222 7.72 -8.90 -6.47
CA THR A 222 7.56 -10.35 -6.64
C THR A 222 8.29 -10.92 -7.85
N GLU A 223 8.98 -10.09 -8.66
CA GLU A 223 9.53 -10.48 -9.97
C GLU A 223 11.07 -10.43 -10.03
N TYR A 224 11.73 -10.04 -8.95
CA TYR A 224 13.18 -9.94 -8.97
C TYR A 224 13.84 -11.28 -9.26
N PRO A 225 14.85 -11.32 -10.16
CA PRO A 225 15.63 -12.52 -10.37
C PRO A 225 16.42 -12.90 -9.11
N GLU A 226 16.70 -14.17 -8.95
CA GLU A 226 17.65 -14.63 -7.95
C GLU A 226 19.03 -14.01 -8.18
N ALA A 227 19.80 -13.82 -7.11
CA ALA A 227 21.18 -13.39 -7.21
C ALA A 227 22.06 -14.55 -7.76
N GLU A 228 22.95 -14.23 -8.69
CA GLU A 228 23.96 -15.20 -9.20
C GLU A 228 25.23 -15.18 -8.34
#